data_e890d69ff8674821bcd25556a2cfd4cd
#
_entry.id   e890d69ff8674821bcd25556a2cfd4cd
#
_cell.length_a   1.000
_cell.length_b   1.000
_cell.length_c   1.000
_cell.angle_alpha   90.00
_cell.angle_beta   90.00
_cell.angle_gamma   90.00
#
_symmetry.space_group_name_H-M   'P 1'
#
loop_
_entity.id
_entity.type
_entity.pdbx_description
1 polymer ?
#
loop_
_entity_poly.entity_id
_entity_poly.type
_entity_poly.pdbx_seq_one_letter_code
_entity_poly.pdbx_strand_id
1 'polypeptide(L)'
;MSGRSAPGGAPDTALVALHRAEGARRALVCLGFCGGGTAAYHAWAAGLPPATDLLAVCYPGREGRFAEDFADSWDALAEDSARAVRAVAATDAPYVLFGHSMGGWMAFDVATRLAAAGDRLPEALVVSSCNAPDRGLTERDRFPAQADPDDGLLGWMSTHGLLPAHVLGDEDLTEMAVELMRADLKVRDTFGYSGARTTVPLQVLSGADDPVVGDDAGARWGTLTTAAHRHDVLPGGHFYTPEVWRALPERIAALG
;
A
#
# COMPACT_ATOMS: atom_id res chain seq x y z
N MET A 1 -9.01 -43.97 20.32
CA MET A 1 -9.53 -42.83 19.55
C MET A 1 -8.47 -41.71 19.61
N SER A 2 -7.64 -41.67 18.57
CA SER A 2 -6.48 -40.78 18.55
C SER A 2 -6.87 -39.49 17.81
N GLY A 3 -7.05 -38.42 18.54
CA GLY A 3 -7.30 -37.07 17.99
C GLY A 3 -6.03 -36.55 17.29
N ARG A 4 -6.07 -36.45 15.98
CA ARG A 4 -5.06 -35.71 15.22
C ARG A 4 -5.29 -34.23 15.44
N SER A 5 -4.42 -33.61 16.24
CA SER A 5 -4.26 -32.15 16.25
C SER A 5 -3.77 -31.76 14.85
N ALA A 6 -4.49 -30.85 14.20
CA ALA A 6 -4.00 -30.18 12.99
C ALA A 6 -2.71 -29.41 13.33
N PRO A 7 -1.69 -29.41 12.45
CA PRO A 7 -0.51 -28.59 12.67
C PRO A 7 -0.95 -27.12 12.67
N GLY A 8 -0.73 -26.43 13.79
CA GLY A 8 -0.87 -24.97 13.85
C GLY A 8 0.08 -24.36 12.83
N GLY A 9 -0.44 -23.84 11.74
CA GLY A 9 0.34 -23.04 10.80
C GLY A 9 0.99 -21.89 11.58
N ALA A 10 2.24 -21.58 11.26
CA ALA A 10 2.88 -20.36 11.74
C ALA A 10 1.95 -19.18 11.44
N PRO A 11 1.87 -18.16 12.34
CA PRO A 11 1.05 -17.00 12.08
C PRO A 11 1.45 -16.41 10.72
N ASP A 12 0.46 -16.10 9.89
CA ASP A 12 0.71 -15.46 8.58
C ASP A 12 1.31 -14.08 8.84
N THR A 13 2.64 -13.98 8.70
CA THR A 13 3.41 -12.76 8.94
C THR A 13 3.21 -11.71 7.86
N ALA A 14 2.51 -12.06 6.78
CA ALA A 14 2.22 -11.17 5.68
C ALA A 14 1.14 -10.11 6.01
N LEU A 15 0.25 -10.37 6.98
CA LEU A 15 -0.75 -9.41 7.43
C LEU A 15 -0.50 -9.02 8.89
N VAL A 16 -0.07 -7.78 9.11
CA VAL A 16 0.28 -7.24 10.42
C VAL A 16 -0.87 -6.40 10.98
N ALA A 17 -1.29 -6.70 12.20
CA ALA A 17 -2.25 -5.87 12.92
C ALA A 17 -1.49 -4.74 13.65
N LEU A 18 -1.65 -3.51 13.16
CA LEU A 18 -1.05 -2.31 13.76
C LEU A 18 -1.93 -1.76 14.89
N HIS A 19 -3.24 -1.95 14.79
CA HIS A 19 -4.21 -1.62 15.82
C HIS A 19 -5.38 -2.61 15.79
N ARG A 20 -5.80 -3.06 16.96
CA ARG A 20 -7.03 -3.83 17.15
C ARG A 20 -8.00 -3.02 17.99
N ALA A 21 -9.12 -2.64 17.38
CA ALA A 21 -10.17 -1.91 18.07
C ALA A 21 -11.03 -2.85 18.92
N GLU A 22 -11.45 -2.39 20.09
CA GLU A 22 -12.45 -3.11 20.86
C GLU A 22 -13.78 -3.17 20.10
N GLY A 23 -14.32 -4.36 19.93
CA GLY A 23 -15.55 -4.57 19.16
C GLY A 23 -15.43 -4.16 17.70
N ALA A 24 -14.27 -4.41 17.08
CA ALA A 24 -14.02 -4.09 15.69
C ALA A 24 -15.14 -4.58 14.76
N ARG A 25 -15.62 -3.69 13.90
CA ARG A 25 -16.71 -3.95 12.93
C ARG A 25 -16.27 -3.74 11.49
N ARG A 26 -15.09 -3.17 11.26
CA ARG A 26 -14.47 -2.98 9.94
C ARG A 26 -12.96 -2.99 10.05
N ALA A 27 -12.28 -3.06 8.92
CA ALA A 27 -10.83 -2.95 8.85
C ALA A 27 -10.38 -1.97 7.76
N LEU A 28 -9.33 -1.22 8.05
CA LEU A 28 -8.51 -0.55 7.03
C LEU A 28 -7.28 -1.39 6.79
N VAL A 29 -7.07 -1.83 5.54
CA VAL A 29 -5.94 -2.65 5.13
C VAL A 29 -5.04 -1.83 4.22
N CYS A 30 -3.80 -1.59 4.65
CA CYS A 30 -2.83 -0.76 3.96
C CYS A 30 -1.81 -1.60 3.19
N LEU A 31 -1.49 -1.19 1.96
CA LEU A 31 -0.44 -1.75 1.13
C LEU A 31 0.72 -0.76 1.00
N GLY A 32 1.95 -1.26 1.10
CA GLY A 32 3.17 -0.46 1.18
C GLY A 32 3.54 0.24 -0.12
N PHE A 33 4.31 1.31 0.00
CA PHE A 33 4.97 2.03 -1.09
C PHE A 33 6.45 1.63 -1.19
N CYS A 34 7.16 2.01 -2.25
CA CYS A 34 8.57 1.68 -2.43
C CYS A 34 9.42 2.16 -1.25
N GLY A 35 10.24 1.27 -0.69
CA GLY A 35 11.08 1.55 0.48
C GLY A 35 10.31 1.63 1.80
N GLY A 36 8.98 1.48 1.78
CA GLY A 36 8.14 1.53 2.97
C GLY A 36 7.93 0.16 3.62
N GLY A 37 7.59 0.20 4.91
CA GLY A 37 7.12 -0.94 5.67
C GLY A 37 5.78 -0.66 6.35
N THR A 38 5.31 -1.60 7.17
CA THR A 38 4.06 -1.45 7.91
C THR A 38 4.13 -0.32 8.94
N ALA A 39 5.35 -0.03 9.44
CA ALA A 39 5.60 1.03 10.42
C ALA A 39 5.14 2.42 9.96
N ALA A 40 5.11 2.69 8.64
CA ALA A 40 4.65 3.95 8.07
C ALA A 40 3.21 4.31 8.45
N TYR A 41 2.40 3.31 8.80
CA TYR A 41 0.98 3.46 9.12
C TYR A 41 0.67 3.46 10.63
N HIS A 42 1.66 3.24 11.50
CA HIS A 42 1.41 3.15 12.95
C HIS A 42 0.71 4.39 13.52
N ALA A 43 1.09 5.58 13.05
CA ALA A 43 0.51 6.83 13.52
C ALA A 43 -0.99 6.99 13.19
N TRP A 44 -1.51 6.20 12.25
CA TRP A 44 -2.90 6.27 11.80
C TRP A 44 -3.90 5.72 12.80
N ALA A 45 -3.45 4.87 13.72
CA ALA A 45 -4.32 4.30 14.76
C ALA A 45 -5.08 5.36 15.56
N ALA A 46 -4.45 6.53 15.78
CA ALA A 46 -5.06 7.64 16.53
C ALA A 46 -6.17 8.40 15.76
N GLY A 47 -6.14 8.34 14.42
CA GLY A 47 -7.11 9.02 13.54
C GLY A 47 -8.22 8.11 13.01
N LEU A 48 -8.25 6.84 13.42
CA LEU A 48 -9.27 5.90 12.98
C LEU A 48 -10.61 6.12 13.70
N PRO A 49 -11.73 5.93 12.99
CA PRO A 49 -13.03 5.85 13.65
C PRO A 49 -13.09 4.68 14.66
N PRO A 50 -13.92 4.79 15.71
CA PRO A 50 -14.14 3.69 16.64
C PRO A 50 -14.51 2.37 15.95
N ALA A 51 -14.13 1.25 16.55
CA ALA A 51 -14.39 -0.10 16.04
C ALA A 51 -13.80 -0.39 14.64
N THR A 52 -12.68 0.26 14.30
CA THR A 52 -11.94 0.04 13.04
C THR A 52 -10.56 -0.55 13.35
N ASP A 53 -10.28 -1.76 12.86
CA ASP A 53 -8.94 -2.35 12.88
C ASP A 53 -8.04 -1.67 11.85
N LEU A 54 -6.75 -1.53 12.17
CA LEU A 54 -5.71 -1.13 11.22
C LEU A 54 -4.80 -2.31 10.96
N LEU A 55 -4.79 -2.73 9.71
CA LEU A 55 -3.97 -3.82 9.23
C LEU A 55 -3.04 -3.31 8.12
N ALA A 56 -1.86 -3.90 8.01
CA ALA A 56 -0.97 -3.58 6.91
C ALA A 56 -0.37 -4.87 6.33
N VAL A 57 -0.21 -4.90 5.01
CA VAL A 57 0.48 -6.00 4.32
C VAL A 57 1.98 -5.76 4.45
N CYS A 58 2.68 -6.72 5.08
CA CYS A 58 4.13 -6.76 5.17
C CYS A 58 4.66 -7.50 3.94
N TYR A 59 5.36 -6.80 3.07
CA TYR A 59 6.01 -7.41 1.91
C TYR A 59 7.20 -8.28 2.34
N PRO A 60 7.61 -9.28 1.55
CA PRO A 60 8.76 -10.11 1.88
C PRO A 60 10.07 -9.29 1.93
N GLY A 61 11.06 -9.79 2.65
CA GLY A 61 12.37 -9.16 2.80
C GLY A 61 12.43 -8.00 3.81
N ARG A 62 11.40 -7.79 4.63
CA ARG A 62 11.36 -6.70 5.62
C ARG A 62 10.63 -7.06 6.89
N GLU A 63 10.92 -6.33 7.97
CA GLU A 63 10.23 -6.43 9.27
C GLU A 63 10.05 -7.90 9.74
N GLY A 64 8.84 -8.35 10.02
CA GLY A 64 8.54 -9.72 10.43
C GLY A 64 8.84 -10.79 9.37
N ARG A 65 9.10 -10.37 8.11
CA ARG A 65 9.44 -11.25 6.98
C ARG A 65 10.87 -11.02 6.46
N PHE A 66 11.73 -10.46 7.29
CA PHE A 66 13.11 -10.09 6.92
C PHE A 66 13.96 -11.28 6.41
N ALA A 67 13.67 -12.50 6.87
CA ALA A 67 14.39 -13.70 6.44
C ALA A 67 13.90 -14.27 5.09
N GLU A 68 12.86 -13.69 4.51
CA GLU A 68 12.36 -14.08 3.19
C GLU A 68 13.09 -13.28 2.10
N ASP A 69 13.29 -13.89 0.93
CA ASP A 69 13.80 -13.18 -0.24
C ASP A 69 12.81 -12.10 -0.68
N PHE A 70 13.32 -10.98 -1.21
CA PHE A 70 12.48 -9.98 -1.84
C PHE A 70 11.69 -10.58 -3.01
N ALA A 71 10.50 -10.06 -3.26
CA ALA A 71 9.76 -10.42 -4.46
C ALA A 71 10.59 -10.05 -5.70
N ASP A 72 10.58 -10.91 -6.70
CA ASP A 72 11.34 -10.74 -7.94
C ASP A 72 10.54 -10.03 -9.04
N SER A 73 9.22 -9.96 -8.90
CA SER A 73 8.30 -9.42 -9.88
C SER A 73 7.04 -8.84 -9.25
N TRP A 74 6.35 -7.99 -10.00
CA TRP A 74 5.04 -7.46 -9.62
C TRP A 74 4.03 -8.59 -9.36
N ASP A 75 3.96 -9.56 -10.26
CA ASP A 75 3.01 -10.67 -10.15
C ASP A 75 3.21 -11.49 -8.87
N ALA A 76 4.47 -11.76 -8.51
CA ALA A 76 4.79 -12.47 -7.28
C ALA A 76 4.35 -11.67 -6.04
N LEU A 77 4.65 -10.36 -6.01
CA LEU A 77 4.27 -9.50 -4.91
C LEU A 77 2.74 -9.30 -4.82
N ALA A 78 2.06 -9.18 -5.96
CA ALA A 78 0.61 -9.02 -6.02
C ALA A 78 -0.13 -10.27 -5.56
N GLU A 79 0.35 -11.47 -5.92
CA GLU A 79 -0.26 -12.72 -5.45
C GLU A 79 -0.01 -12.94 -3.95
N ASP A 80 1.19 -12.61 -3.45
CA ASP A 80 1.49 -12.64 -2.02
C ASP A 80 0.59 -11.67 -1.23
N SER A 81 0.44 -10.43 -1.73
CA SER A 81 -0.45 -9.42 -1.14
C SER A 81 -1.93 -9.83 -1.19
N ALA A 82 -2.39 -10.39 -2.32
CA ALA A 82 -3.77 -10.88 -2.44
C ALA A 82 -4.04 -12.02 -1.45
N ARG A 83 -3.07 -12.94 -1.26
CA ARG A 83 -3.18 -14.01 -0.26
C ARG A 83 -3.34 -13.45 1.16
N ALA A 84 -2.55 -12.44 1.53
CA ALA A 84 -2.68 -11.78 2.83
C ALA A 84 -4.04 -11.11 3.00
N VAL A 85 -4.55 -10.41 1.98
CA VAL A 85 -5.86 -9.73 2.02
C VAL A 85 -7.02 -10.73 2.06
N ARG A 86 -6.89 -11.92 1.45
CA ARG A 86 -7.91 -12.99 1.52
C ARG A 86 -8.23 -13.38 2.96
N ALA A 87 -7.28 -13.29 3.89
CA ALA A 87 -7.53 -13.55 5.30
C ALA A 87 -8.55 -12.56 5.90
N VAL A 88 -8.54 -11.30 5.44
CA VAL A 88 -9.55 -10.29 5.81
C VAL A 88 -10.85 -10.53 5.04
N ALA A 89 -10.76 -10.79 3.74
CA ALA A 89 -11.92 -11.05 2.89
C ALA A 89 -12.73 -12.27 3.34
N ALA A 90 -12.11 -13.23 4.01
CA ALA A 90 -12.78 -14.41 4.55
C ALA A 90 -13.60 -14.14 5.82
N THR A 91 -13.44 -12.97 6.46
CA THR A 91 -14.25 -12.55 7.61
C THR A 91 -15.55 -11.90 7.15
N ASP A 92 -16.56 -11.80 8.01
CA ASP A 92 -17.81 -11.08 7.68
C ASP A 92 -17.66 -9.54 7.82
N ALA A 93 -16.61 -9.06 8.48
CA ALA A 93 -16.41 -7.64 8.69
C ALA A 93 -16.03 -6.91 7.38
N PRO A 94 -16.70 -5.79 7.03
CA PRO A 94 -16.35 -4.99 5.89
C PRO A 94 -14.92 -4.45 6.01
N TYR A 95 -14.27 -4.19 4.88
CA TYR A 95 -12.92 -3.65 4.87
C TYR A 95 -12.70 -2.68 3.72
N VAL A 96 -11.77 -1.75 3.93
CA VAL A 96 -11.31 -0.78 2.95
C VAL A 96 -9.87 -1.13 2.59
N LEU A 97 -9.53 -1.17 1.30
CA LEU A 97 -8.15 -1.26 0.85
C LEU A 97 -7.60 0.15 0.61
N PHE A 98 -6.42 0.40 1.15
CA PHE A 98 -5.67 1.62 0.92
C PHE A 98 -4.29 1.28 0.37
N GLY A 99 -3.83 2.07 -0.61
CA GLY A 99 -2.45 2.02 -1.07
C GLY A 99 -1.95 3.39 -1.47
N HIS A 100 -0.68 3.67 -1.14
CA HIS A 100 0.00 4.92 -1.46
C HIS A 100 1.11 4.67 -2.50
N SER A 101 1.25 5.53 -3.50
CA SER A 101 2.27 5.41 -4.55
C SER A 101 2.19 4.01 -5.22
N MET A 102 3.26 3.24 -5.29
CA MET A 102 3.26 1.84 -5.76
C MET A 102 2.14 1.02 -5.09
N GLY A 103 1.90 1.23 -3.80
CA GLY A 103 0.82 0.57 -3.05
C GLY A 103 -0.58 0.86 -3.59
N GLY A 104 -0.78 2.01 -4.25
CA GLY A 104 -2.06 2.33 -4.89
C GLY A 104 -2.35 1.41 -6.09
N TRP A 105 -1.36 1.15 -6.93
CA TRP A 105 -1.47 0.15 -8.00
C TRP A 105 -1.62 -1.26 -7.43
N MET A 106 -0.88 -1.56 -6.35
CA MET A 106 -0.97 -2.86 -5.68
C MET A 106 -2.38 -3.08 -5.10
N ALA A 107 -2.97 -2.08 -4.45
CA ALA A 107 -4.33 -2.17 -3.92
C ALA A 107 -5.36 -2.40 -5.03
N PHE A 108 -5.20 -1.72 -6.17
CA PHE A 108 -6.05 -1.92 -7.34
C PHE A 108 -5.89 -3.32 -7.94
N ASP A 109 -4.65 -3.80 -8.13
CA ASP A 109 -4.39 -5.12 -8.69
C ASP A 109 -4.89 -6.23 -7.75
N VAL A 110 -4.66 -6.12 -6.44
CA VAL A 110 -5.22 -7.03 -5.43
C VAL A 110 -6.74 -7.06 -5.51
N ALA A 111 -7.42 -5.91 -5.57
CA ALA A 111 -8.87 -5.87 -5.69
C ALA A 111 -9.38 -6.57 -6.97
N THR A 112 -8.66 -6.43 -8.08
CA THR A 112 -9.03 -7.12 -9.34
C THR A 112 -8.76 -8.63 -9.29
N ARG A 113 -7.68 -9.07 -8.62
CA ARG A 113 -7.39 -10.50 -8.39
C ARG A 113 -8.42 -11.16 -7.48
N LEU A 114 -8.86 -10.47 -6.42
CA LEU A 114 -9.93 -10.93 -5.55
C LEU A 114 -11.24 -11.08 -6.34
N ALA A 115 -11.58 -10.10 -7.19
CA ALA A 115 -12.75 -10.18 -8.05
C ALA A 115 -12.70 -11.38 -9.00
N ALA A 116 -11.55 -11.62 -9.63
CA ALA A 116 -11.35 -12.74 -10.55
C ALA A 116 -11.45 -14.11 -9.85
N ALA A 117 -11.05 -14.17 -8.58
CA ALA A 117 -11.16 -15.37 -7.75
C ALA A 117 -12.57 -15.60 -7.16
N GLY A 118 -13.46 -14.61 -7.25
CA GLY A 118 -14.77 -14.65 -6.61
C GLY A 118 -14.72 -14.42 -5.09
N ASP A 119 -13.63 -13.85 -4.60
CA ASP A 119 -13.46 -13.48 -3.20
C ASP A 119 -14.30 -12.25 -2.85
N ARG A 120 -14.58 -12.04 -1.57
CA ARG A 120 -15.28 -10.84 -1.11
C ARG A 120 -14.43 -9.59 -1.35
N LEU A 121 -15.03 -8.61 -2.01
CA LEU A 121 -14.38 -7.35 -2.35
C LEU A 121 -14.39 -6.37 -1.18
N PRO A 122 -13.46 -5.40 -1.15
CA PRO A 122 -13.51 -4.29 -0.21
C PRO A 122 -14.73 -3.40 -0.48
N GLU A 123 -15.22 -2.71 0.56
CA GLU A 123 -16.29 -1.71 0.42
C GLU A 123 -15.84 -0.49 -0.38
N ALA A 124 -14.57 -0.16 -0.29
CA ALA A 124 -13.93 0.90 -1.04
C ALA A 124 -12.45 0.61 -1.29
N LEU A 125 -11.97 1.13 -2.40
CA LEU A 125 -10.56 1.18 -2.76
C LEU A 125 -10.10 2.64 -2.67
N VAL A 126 -9.02 2.88 -1.95
CA VAL A 126 -8.39 4.20 -1.82
C VAL A 126 -7.01 4.14 -2.43
N VAL A 127 -6.80 4.89 -3.50
CA VAL A 127 -5.50 5.05 -4.16
C VAL A 127 -4.96 6.43 -3.89
N SER A 128 -3.72 6.51 -3.43
CA SER A 128 -3.11 7.73 -2.93
C SER A 128 -1.81 8.03 -3.66
N SER A 129 -1.64 9.23 -4.17
CA SER A 129 -0.43 9.75 -4.83
C SER A 129 0.11 8.78 -5.91
N CYS A 130 -0.75 8.34 -6.82
CA CYS A 130 -0.34 7.53 -7.97
C CYS A 130 -1.20 7.83 -9.21
N ASN A 131 -0.57 7.76 -10.38
CA ASN A 131 -1.26 7.89 -11.65
C ASN A 131 -2.11 6.66 -11.95
N ALA A 132 -3.16 6.83 -12.74
CA ALA A 132 -3.92 5.69 -13.23
C ALA A 132 -3.06 4.83 -14.18
N PRO A 133 -3.09 3.49 -14.06
CA PRO A 133 -2.18 2.61 -14.77
C PRO A 133 -2.51 2.40 -16.25
N ASP A 134 -3.62 2.92 -16.73
CA ASP A 134 -4.18 2.67 -18.07
C ASP A 134 -3.27 3.10 -19.24
N ARG A 135 -2.28 3.95 -18.99
CA ARG A 135 -1.24 4.33 -19.97
C ARG A 135 0.11 3.64 -19.75
N GLY A 136 0.18 2.71 -18.80
CA GLY A 136 1.43 2.14 -18.32
C GLY A 136 2.21 3.12 -17.43
N LEU A 137 3.41 2.70 -17.02
CA LEU A 137 4.30 3.52 -16.21
C LEU A 137 4.95 4.61 -17.07
N THR A 138 4.80 5.86 -16.65
CA THR A 138 5.48 7.01 -17.24
C THR A 138 6.87 7.20 -16.63
N GLU A 139 7.67 8.11 -17.18
CA GLU A 139 8.97 8.47 -16.59
C GLU A 139 8.82 9.02 -15.17
N ARG A 140 7.74 9.78 -14.90
CA ARG A 140 7.42 10.28 -13.56
C ARG A 140 7.15 9.15 -12.57
N ASP A 141 6.43 8.11 -13.00
CA ASP A 141 6.12 6.94 -12.17
C ASP A 141 7.37 6.10 -11.88
N ARG A 142 8.40 6.21 -12.72
CA ARG A 142 9.67 5.50 -12.56
C ARG A 142 10.70 6.26 -11.71
N PHE A 143 10.35 7.44 -11.19
CA PHE A 143 11.22 8.21 -10.31
C PHE A 143 10.88 7.96 -8.82
N PRO A 144 11.88 7.71 -7.93
CA PRO A 144 13.28 7.53 -8.25
C PRO A 144 13.52 6.25 -9.06
N ALA A 145 14.63 6.18 -9.79
CA ALA A 145 14.94 5.05 -10.67
C ALA A 145 15.78 4.00 -9.94
N GLN A 146 15.60 2.73 -10.31
CA GLN A 146 16.41 1.64 -9.76
C GLN A 146 17.93 1.85 -10.01
N ALA A 147 18.28 2.50 -11.11
CA ALA A 147 19.69 2.76 -11.48
C ALA A 147 20.28 4.02 -10.82
N ASP A 148 19.49 4.77 -10.05
CA ASP A 148 20.01 5.95 -9.36
C ASP A 148 21.10 5.55 -8.35
N PRO A 149 22.16 6.36 -8.14
CA PRO A 149 23.19 6.07 -7.15
C PRO A 149 22.60 6.05 -5.73
N ASP A 150 23.25 5.34 -4.82
CA ASP A 150 22.77 5.16 -3.44
C ASP A 150 22.51 6.51 -2.73
N ASP A 151 23.41 7.47 -2.89
CA ASP A 151 23.23 8.83 -2.35
C ASP A 151 21.98 9.52 -2.89
N GLY A 152 21.64 9.26 -4.15
CA GLY A 152 20.41 9.78 -4.77
C GLY A 152 19.16 9.17 -4.16
N LEU A 153 19.15 7.86 -3.94
CA LEU A 153 18.03 7.15 -3.29
C LEU A 153 17.90 7.58 -1.82
N LEU A 154 19.01 7.67 -1.10
CA LEU A 154 19.03 8.14 0.29
C LEU A 154 18.53 9.58 0.41
N GLY A 155 18.99 10.46 -0.48
CA GLY A 155 18.54 11.84 -0.54
C GLY A 155 17.03 11.95 -0.80
N TRP A 156 16.50 11.13 -1.71
CA TRP A 156 15.07 11.07 -1.99
C TRP A 156 14.29 10.58 -0.78
N MET A 157 14.67 9.46 -0.18
CA MET A 157 14.02 8.90 1.02
C MET A 157 14.06 9.87 2.19
N SER A 158 15.19 10.54 2.42
CA SER A 158 15.36 11.53 3.48
C SER A 158 14.46 12.75 3.27
N THR A 159 14.40 13.28 2.04
CA THR A 159 13.54 14.42 1.68
C THR A 159 12.06 14.14 1.93
N HIS A 160 11.64 12.89 1.77
CA HIS A 160 10.26 12.47 1.98
C HIS A 160 10.00 11.93 3.40
N GLY A 161 10.98 12.03 4.30
CA GLY A 161 10.83 11.61 5.70
C GLY A 161 10.67 10.10 5.88
N LEU A 162 11.16 9.30 4.93
CA LEU A 162 11.06 7.84 4.98
C LEU A 162 12.15 7.20 5.84
N LEU A 163 13.22 7.95 6.13
CA LEU A 163 14.34 7.48 6.95
C LEU A 163 14.30 8.12 8.34
N PRO A 164 14.05 7.34 9.40
CA PRO A 164 14.21 7.82 10.77
C PRO A 164 15.65 8.26 11.05
N ALA A 165 15.84 9.20 11.98
CA ALA A 165 17.15 9.75 12.28
C ALA A 165 18.20 8.69 12.72
N HIS A 166 17.75 7.61 13.37
CA HIS A 166 18.65 6.53 13.78
C HIS A 166 19.14 5.69 12.59
N VAL A 167 18.38 5.60 11.51
CA VAL A 167 18.81 4.94 10.26
C VAL A 167 19.88 5.77 9.58
N LEU A 168 19.69 7.11 9.50
CA LEU A 168 20.66 8.00 8.88
C LEU A 168 22.03 8.07 9.64
N GLY A 169 22.06 7.66 10.89
CA GLY A 169 23.27 7.62 11.72
C GLY A 169 23.99 6.26 11.73
N ASP A 170 23.51 5.28 10.99
CA ASP A 170 24.02 3.91 10.98
C ASP A 170 24.20 3.44 9.54
N GLU A 171 25.44 3.08 9.17
CA GLU A 171 25.82 2.71 7.80
C GLU A 171 25.12 1.42 7.36
N ASP A 172 25.07 0.41 8.23
CA ASP A 172 24.44 -0.89 7.94
C ASP A 172 22.93 -0.72 7.71
N LEU A 173 22.25 0.08 8.54
CA LEU A 173 20.82 0.36 8.38
C LEU A 173 20.54 1.19 7.12
N THR A 174 21.45 2.07 6.74
CA THR A 174 21.34 2.88 5.52
C THR A 174 21.47 2.00 4.28
N GLU A 175 22.45 1.08 4.28
CA GLU A 175 22.63 0.12 3.18
C GLU A 175 21.39 -0.78 3.03
N MET A 176 20.85 -1.31 4.13
CA MET A 176 19.62 -2.10 4.12
C MET A 176 18.42 -1.29 3.58
N ALA A 177 18.31 -0.02 3.91
CA ALA A 177 17.23 0.84 3.40
C ALA A 177 17.34 1.06 1.89
N VAL A 178 18.56 1.23 1.37
CA VAL A 178 18.81 1.35 -0.08
C VAL A 178 18.50 0.03 -0.79
N GLU A 179 18.93 -1.09 -0.24
CA GLU A 179 18.66 -2.42 -0.80
C GLU A 179 17.15 -2.67 -0.90
N LEU A 180 16.43 -2.40 0.18
CA LEU A 180 14.96 -2.49 0.23
C LEU A 180 14.31 -1.60 -0.84
N MET A 181 14.74 -0.34 -0.93
CA MET A 181 14.22 0.59 -1.95
C MET A 181 14.47 0.07 -3.36
N ARG A 182 15.68 -0.42 -3.67
CA ARG A 182 16.03 -0.99 -4.98
C ARG A 182 15.19 -2.20 -5.33
N ALA A 183 14.96 -3.09 -4.37
CA ALA A 183 14.12 -4.27 -4.57
C ALA A 183 12.69 -3.87 -4.96
N ASP A 184 12.11 -2.90 -4.25
CA ASP A 184 10.76 -2.41 -4.55
C ASP A 184 10.69 -1.69 -5.90
N LEU A 185 11.70 -0.87 -6.24
CA LEU A 185 11.78 -0.21 -7.55
C LEU A 185 11.88 -1.23 -8.69
N LYS A 186 12.65 -2.31 -8.50
CA LYS A 186 12.73 -3.41 -9.46
C LYS A 186 11.36 -4.07 -9.68
N VAL A 187 10.65 -4.36 -8.60
CA VAL A 187 9.29 -4.92 -8.68
C VAL A 187 8.33 -3.95 -9.37
N ARG A 188 8.33 -2.67 -8.95
CA ARG A 188 7.52 -1.61 -9.58
C ARG A 188 7.71 -1.57 -11.09
N ASP A 189 8.95 -1.64 -11.55
CA ASP A 189 9.29 -1.49 -12.96
C ASP A 189 8.83 -2.68 -13.82
N THR A 190 8.45 -3.81 -13.20
CA THR A 190 7.82 -4.95 -13.87
C THR A 190 6.28 -4.85 -13.91
N PHE A 191 5.69 -3.80 -13.30
CA PHE A 191 4.24 -3.62 -13.33
C PHE A 191 3.71 -3.42 -14.74
N GLY A 192 2.69 -4.19 -15.10
CA GLY A 192 1.95 -4.07 -16.35
C GLY A 192 0.44 -4.02 -16.09
N TYR A 193 -0.22 -2.98 -16.59
CA TYR A 193 -1.68 -2.90 -16.46
C TYR A 193 -2.37 -3.93 -17.33
N SER A 194 -3.22 -4.76 -16.72
CA SER A 194 -3.91 -5.88 -17.36
C SER A 194 -5.14 -5.47 -18.20
N GLY A 195 -5.52 -4.20 -18.20
CA GLY A 195 -6.79 -3.75 -18.79
C GLY A 195 -8.01 -3.96 -17.88
N ALA A 196 -7.80 -4.44 -16.64
CA ALA A 196 -8.90 -4.71 -15.71
C ALA A 196 -9.60 -3.44 -15.22
N ARG A 197 -10.88 -3.57 -14.88
CA ARG A 197 -11.68 -2.56 -14.19
C ARG A 197 -12.25 -3.17 -12.91
N THR A 198 -12.50 -2.34 -11.91
CA THR A 198 -13.14 -2.78 -10.68
C THR A 198 -14.61 -2.39 -10.63
N THR A 199 -15.38 -3.08 -9.78
CA THR A 199 -16.75 -2.70 -9.39
C THR A 199 -16.81 -2.06 -8.01
N VAL A 200 -15.62 -1.85 -7.40
CA VAL A 200 -15.48 -1.27 -6.06
C VAL A 200 -15.51 0.25 -6.16
N PRO A 201 -16.23 0.97 -5.27
CA PRO A 201 -16.13 2.41 -5.15
C PRO A 201 -14.67 2.87 -4.96
N LEU A 202 -14.26 3.90 -5.68
CA LEU A 202 -12.87 4.35 -5.74
C LEU A 202 -12.73 5.77 -5.21
N GLN A 203 -11.88 5.95 -4.21
CA GLN A 203 -11.40 7.28 -3.79
C GLN A 203 -9.95 7.46 -4.22
N VAL A 204 -9.68 8.58 -4.89
CA VAL A 204 -8.34 9.01 -5.29
C VAL A 204 -7.94 10.15 -4.38
N LEU A 205 -6.75 10.07 -3.80
CA LEU A 205 -6.14 11.13 -3.00
C LEU A 205 -4.86 11.57 -3.70
N SER A 206 -4.61 12.87 -3.84
CA SER A 206 -3.35 13.39 -4.37
C SER A 206 -2.88 14.61 -3.61
N GLY A 207 -1.56 14.81 -3.54
CA GLY A 207 -0.98 16.04 -3.02
C GLY A 207 -1.11 17.18 -4.03
N ALA A 208 -1.40 18.39 -3.54
CA ALA A 208 -1.52 19.58 -4.40
C ALA A 208 -0.20 19.95 -5.09
N ASP A 209 0.91 19.60 -4.46
CA ASP A 209 2.27 19.90 -4.94
C ASP A 209 3.03 18.62 -5.34
N ASP A 210 2.31 17.51 -5.63
CA ASP A 210 2.93 16.24 -6.02
C ASP A 210 3.44 16.30 -7.46
N PRO A 211 4.76 16.28 -7.69
CA PRO A 211 5.30 16.37 -9.05
C PRO A 211 5.14 15.08 -9.86
N VAL A 212 4.80 13.96 -9.20
CA VAL A 212 4.64 12.64 -9.83
C VAL A 212 3.25 12.50 -10.44
N VAL A 213 2.21 12.91 -9.71
CA VAL A 213 0.82 12.72 -10.12
C VAL A 213 0.42 13.78 -11.16
N GLY A 214 -0.12 13.30 -12.28
CA GLY A 214 -0.63 14.18 -13.34
C GLY A 214 -1.99 14.79 -12.99
N ASP A 215 -2.27 15.97 -13.52
CA ASP A 215 -3.53 16.70 -13.27
C ASP A 215 -4.78 15.90 -13.67
N ASP A 216 -4.66 15.00 -14.65
CA ASP A 216 -5.73 14.15 -15.14
C ASP A 216 -5.86 12.81 -14.37
N ALA A 217 -4.98 12.54 -13.40
CA ALA A 217 -4.93 11.25 -12.70
C ALA A 217 -6.27 10.86 -12.07
N GLY A 218 -6.93 11.80 -11.37
CA GLY A 218 -8.22 11.55 -10.74
C GLY A 218 -9.30 11.15 -11.75
N ALA A 219 -9.41 11.87 -12.87
CA ALA A 219 -10.37 11.59 -13.93
C ALA A 219 -10.09 10.23 -14.58
N ARG A 220 -8.82 9.89 -14.81
CA ARG A 220 -8.41 8.60 -15.40
C ARG A 220 -8.69 7.44 -14.46
N TRP A 221 -8.40 7.56 -13.18
CA TRP A 221 -8.78 6.57 -12.18
C TRP A 221 -10.29 6.31 -12.20
N GLY A 222 -11.11 7.36 -12.37
CA GLY A 222 -12.55 7.23 -12.51
C GLY A 222 -12.99 6.33 -13.66
N THR A 223 -12.19 6.19 -14.72
CA THR A 223 -12.51 5.28 -15.84
C THR A 223 -12.25 3.80 -15.49
N LEU A 224 -11.52 3.51 -14.43
CA LEU A 224 -11.13 2.17 -14.02
C LEU A 224 -12.11 1.53 -13.03
N THR A 225 -13.13 2.24 -12.61
CA THR A 225 -14.24 1.67 -11.84
C THR A 225 -15.56 1.82 -12.58
N THR A 226 -16.51 0.90 -12.34
CA THR A 226 -17.90 1.03 -12.77
C THR A 226 -18.81 1.52 -11.64
N ALA A 227 -18.26 1.66 -10.44
CA ALA A 227 -18.95 2.19 -9.26
C ALA A 227 -18.70 3.69 -9.10
N ALA A 228 -19.14 4.26 -7.96
CA ALA A 228 -18.89 5.65 -7.64
C ALA A 228 -17.38 5.91 -7.52
N HIS A 229 -16.95 7.10 -7.96
CA HIS A 229 -15.59 7.55 -7.78
C HIS A 229 -15.56 9.00 -7.30
N ARG A 230 -14.50 9.36 -6.56
CA ARG A 230 -14.19 10.73 -6.16
C ARG A 230 -12.69 10.98 -6.17
N HIS A 231 -12.31 12.22 -6.30
CA HIS A 231 -10.93 12.67 -6.21
C HIS A 231 -10.84 13.84 -5.22
N ASP A 232 -9.95 13.72 -4.25
CA ASP A 232 -9.66 14.75 -3.25
C ASP A 232 -8.20 15.16 -3.36
N VAL A 233 -7.96 16.46 -3.49
CA VAL A 233 -6.61 17.04 -3.50
C VAL A 233 -6.32 17.59 -2.11
N LEU A 234 -5.19 17.17 -1.53
CA LEU A 234 -4.79 17.48 -0.17
C LEU A 234 -3.49 18.29 -0.15
N PRO A 235 -3.24 19.10 0.90
CA PRO A 235 -2.00 19.87 1.00
C PRO A 235 -0.73 19.00 1.01
N GLY A 236 0.30 19.47 0.31
CA GLY A 236 1.64 18.88 0.27
C GLY A 236 1.96 18.13 -1.00
N GLY A 237 3.16 17.53 -1.03
CA GLY A 237 3.70 16.79 -2.17
C GLY A 237 3.32 15.31 -2.17
N HIS A 238 4.26 14.47 -2.65
CA HIS A 238 4.01 13.03 -2.82
C HIS A 238 3.56 12.31 -1.53
N PHE A 239 4.12 12.66 -0.38
CA PHE A 239 3.73 12.15 0.94
C PHE A 239 2.88 13.14 1.75
N TYR A 240 2.30 14.16 1.11
CA TYR A 240 1.53 15.24 1.75
C TYR A 240 2.40 16.04 2.74
N THR A 241 1.75 16.85 3.60
CA THR A 241 2.43 17.34 4.80
C THR A 241 2.39 16.29 5.91
N PRO A 242 3.30 16.31 6.90
CA PRO A 242 3.29 15.36 8.01
C PRO A 242 1.97 15.34 8.79
N GLU A 243 1.29 16.49 8.91
CA GLU A 243 -0.02 16.62 9.56
C GLU A 243 -1.12 15.92 8.74
N VAL A 244 -1.13 16.15 7.42
CA VAL A 244 -2.08 15.52 6.50
C VAL A 244 -1.86 14.01 6.47
N TRP A 245 -0.60 13.54 6.38
CA TRP A 245 -0.28 12.12 6.42
C TRP A 245 -0.82 11.45 7.69
N ARG A 246 -0.60 12.08 8.84
CA ARG A 246 -1.05 11.54 10.14
C ARG A 246 -2.58 11.46 10.25
N ALA A 247 -3.29 12.45 9.69
CA ALA A 247 -4.75 12.55 9.71
C ALA A 247 -5.41 11.93 8.46
N LEU A 248 -4.66 11.22 7.61
CA LEU A 248 -5.18 10.69 6.34
C LEU A 248 -6.38 9.72 6.53
N PRO A 249 -6.45 8.88 7.57
CA PRO A 249 -7.64 8.06 7.83
C PRO A 249 -8.95 8.85 7.94
N GLU A 250 -8.91 10.09 8.46
CA GLU A 250 -10.07 10.99 8.57
C GLU A 250 -10.56 11.48 7.19
N ARG A 251 -9.72 11.34 6.15
CA ARG A 251 -10.03 11.72 4.76
C ARG A 251 -10.56 10.55 3.93
N ILE A 252 -10.56 9.35 4.48
CA ILE A 252 -11.08 8.16 3.81
C ILE A 252 -12.61 8.13 3.97
N ALA A 253 -13.31 8.47 2.89
CA ALA A 253 -14.77 8.65 2.92
C ALA A 253 -15.53 7.39 3.37
N ALA A 254 -15.01 6.20 3.08
CA ALA A 254 -15.63 4.94 3.46
C ALA A 254 -15.48 4.60 4.96
N LEU A 255 -14.67 5.35 5.71
CA LEU A 255 -14.50 5.17 7.15
C LEU A 255 -15.40 6.09 7.97
N GLY A 256 -15.91 7.19 7.39
CA GLY A 256 -16.75 8.20 8.02
C GLY A 256 -18.22 7.84 8.15
#